data_e2e3370c2022c018006df40b76f806fb
#
_entry.id   e2e3370c2022c018006df40b76f806fb
#
_cell.length_a   1.000
_cell.length_b   1.000
_cell.length_c   1.000
_cell.angle_alpha   90.00
_cell.angle_beta   90.00
_cell.angle_gamma   90.00
#
_symmetry.space_group_name_H-M   'P 1'
#
loop_
_entity.id
_entity.type
_entity.pdbx_description
1 polymer ?
#
loop_
_entity_poly.entity_id
_entity_poly.type
_entity_poly.pdbx_seq_one_letter_code
_entity_poly.pdbx_strand_id
1 'polypeptide(L)'
;IDLAIEKVFERLKIKNNLNFFVTANHLQVQASCSAMPLGDSAEIILTSKLIELLNEEELQSVIAHEIAHFYYQHALYPNANSTKNRVEILNLLNFSRAAEISADRIGFIGCGSLEASLRAMLKITSGLDEKHLKFNFSTYLDQLRELKEIKGDQNLMYSTHPNFLNRMQALIWFSMSNEYNDHFDTGKKGTFDLKTVDDKIYDSIKKVIGDEVEYSNKEVVSRA
;
A
#
# COMPACT_ATOMS: atom_id res chain seq x y z
N ILE A 1 7.40 12.26 15.41
CA ILE A 1 6.63 12.52 14.16
C ILE A 1 7.48 13.36 13.24
N ASP A 2 7.95 14.53 13.66
CA ASP A 2 8.71 15.48 12.83
C ASP A 2 9.92 14.83 12.17
N LEU A 3 10.70 14.07 12.93
CA LEU A 3 11.86 13.34 12.41
C LEU A 3 11.45 12.28 11.34
N ALA A 4 10.32 11.60 11.53
CA ALA A 4 9.82 10.66 10.55
C ALA A 4 9.41 11.37 9.25
N ILE A 5 8.76 12.53 9.33
CA ILE A 5 8.38 13.36 8.19
C ILE A 5 9.62 13.84 7.44
N GLU A 6 10.60 14.41 8.15
CA GLU A 6 11.85 14.90 7.55
C GLU A 6 12.59 13.81 6.77
N LYS A 7 12.74 12.60 7.36
CA LYS A 7 13.39 11.47 6.71
C LYS A 7 12.65 11.01 5.44
N VAL A 8 11.31 11.01 5.47
CA VAL A 8 10.51 10.67 4.30
C VAL A 8 10.70 11.70 3.19
N PHE A 9 10.67 12.99 3.51
CA PHE A 9 10.87 14.05 2.52
C PHE A 9 12.27 13.99 1.90
N GLU A 10 13.30 13.74 2.70
CA GLU A 10 14.65 13.58 2.22
C GLU A 10 14.77 12.38 1.24
N ARG A 11 14.24 11.21 1.62
CA ARG A 11 14.31 10.02 0.76
C ARG A 11 13.51 10.14 -0.51
N LEU A 12 12.30 10.67 -0.44
CA LEU A 12 11.44 10.86 -1.60
C LEU A 12 11.82 12.09 -2.43
N LYS A 13 12.76 12.93 -1.94
CA LYS A 13 13.21 14.18 -2.59
C LYS A 13 12.05 15.11 -2.96
N ILE A 14 11.05 15.18 -2.10
CA ILE A 14 9.85 15.99 -2.33
C ILE A 14 9.93 17.32 -1.60
N LYS A 15 9.20 18.33 -2.12
CA LYS A 15 9.08 19.63 -1.49
C LYS A 15 7.99 19.60 -0.42
N ASN A 16 8.19 20.42 0.64
CA ASN A 16 7.21 20.53 1.71
C ASN A 16 6.04 21.44 1.28
N ASN A 17 4.96 20.84 0.82
CA ASN A 17 3.67 21.46 0.57
C ASN A 17 2.52 20.66 1.25
N LEU A 18 2.85 19.92 2.30
CA LEU A 18 1.94 19.04 3.01
C LEU A 18 1.78 19.51 4.46
N ASN A 19 0.55 19.52 4.94
CA ASN A 19 0.23 19.83 6.32
C ASN A 19 -0.06 18.53 7.07
N PHE A 20 0.55 18.36 8.26
CA PHE A 20 0.35 17.19 9.09
C PHE A 20 -0.45 17.53 10.32
N PHE A 21 -1.46 16.73 10.60
CA PHE A 21 -2.33 16.88 11.75
C PHE A 21 -2.41 15.58 12.55
N VAL A 22 -2.50 15.72 13.86
CA VAL A 22 -2.78 14.60 14.75
C VAL A 22 -4.18 14.77 15.33
N THR A 23 -5.01 13.75 15.14
CA THR A 23 -6.34 13.70 15.73
C THR A 23 -6.37 12.80 16.96
N ALA A 24 -7.02 13.25 18.02
CA ALA A 24 -7.20 12.48 19.25
C ALA A 24 -8.24 11.36 19.04
N ASN A 25 -7.80 10.27 18.42
CA ASN A 25 -8.62 9.07 18.26
C ASN A 25 -7.85 7.86 18.79
N HIS A 26 -8.26 7.36 19.95
CA HIS A 26 -7.62 6.24 20.65
C HIS A 26 -8.20 4.87 20.25
N LEU A 27 -9.22 4.84 19.39
CA LEU A 27 -9.90 3.61 18.99
C LEU A 27 -9.51 3.16 17.58
N GLN A 28 -9.11 4.09 16.73
CA GLN A 28 -8.79 3.79 15.33
C GLN A 28 -7.30 3.95 15.05
N VAL A 29 -6.72 2.93 14.44
CA VAL A 29 -5.36 2.93 13.90
C VAL A 29 -5.47 3.34 12.44
N GLN A 30 -5.36 4.64 12.15
CA GLN A 30 -5.62 5.17 10.82
C GLN A 30 -4.73 6.36 10.49
N ALA A 31 -4.34 6.44 9.22
CA ALA A 31 -3.87 7.63 8.54
C ALA A 31 -4.79 7.95 7.37
N SER A 32 -4.81 9.17 6.91
CA SER A 32 -5.55 9.57 5.71
C SER A 32 -4.92 10.80 5.06
N CYS A 33 -4.97 10.84 3.74
CA CYS A 33 -4.60 12.00 2.95
C CYS A 33 -5.86 12.67 2.41
N SER A 34 -6.01 13.97 2.64
CA SER A 34 -7.07 14.81 2.08
C SER A 34 -6.45 15.90 1.24
N ALA A 35 -6.81 15.95 -0.05
CA ALA A 35 -6.34 16.95 -0.97
C ALA A 35 -7.51 17.53 -1.75
N MET A 36 -7.44 18.83 -2.07
CA MET A 36 -8.34 19.41 -3.08
C MET A 36 -7.99 18.83 -4.44
N PRO A 37 -8.98 18.47 -5.26
CA PRO A 37 -8.72 18.03 -6.62
C PRO A 37 -7.87 19.05 -7.37
N LEU A 38 -6.75 18.62 -7.95
CA LEU A 38 -5.79 19.47 -8.64
C LEU A 38 -5.13 20.57 -7.76
N GLY A 39 -5.22 20.43 -6.43
CA GLY A 39 -4.57 21.34 -5.48
C GLY A 39 -3.06 21.04 -5.35
N ASP A 40 -2.31 22.08 -5.02
CA ASP A 40 -0.84 22.00 -4.85
C ASP A 40 -0.44 21.56 -3.42
N SER A 41 -1.41 21.31 -2.54
CA SER A 41 -1.19 20.93 -1.14
C SER A 41 -2.19 19.89 -0.66
N ALA A 42 -1.79 19.13 0.34
CA ALA A 42 -2.66 18.16 1.01
C ALA A 42 -2.51 18.21 2.52
N GLU A 43 -3.51 17.68 3.20
CA GLU A 43 -3.53 17.46 4.63
C GLU A 43 -3.38 15.96 4.91
N ILE A 44 -2.38 15.59 5.71
CA ILE A 44 -2.18 14.23 6.18
C ILE A 44 -2.57 14.18 7.65
N ILE A 45 -3.56 13.36 7.96
CA ILE A 45 -4.13 13.22 9.30
C ILE A 45 -3.71 11.86 9.86
N LEU A 46 -3.08 11.88 11.02
CA LEU A 46 -2.66 10.69 11.76
C LEU A 46 -3.48 10.57 13.04
N THR A 47 -3.99 9.40 13.36
CA THR A 47 -4.65 9.18 14.66
C THR A 47 -3.61 9.03 15.77
N SER A 48 -3.92 9.48 16.98
CA SER A 48 -3.05 9.28 18.15
C SER A 48 -2.76 7.78 18.39
N LYS A 49 -3.74 6.91 18.12
CA LYS A 49 -3.56 5.47 18.27
C LYS A 49 -2.56 4.87 17.27
N LEU A 50 -2.52 5.38 16.04
CA LEU A 50 -1.50 4.99 15.05
C LEU A 50 -0.09 5.33 15.54
N ILE A 51 0.07 6.57 16.07
CA ILE A 51 1.36 7.07 16.55
C ILE A 51 1.85 6.27 17.77
N GLU A 52 0.94 5.89 18.68
CA GLU A 52 1.28 5.04 19.82
C GLU A 52 1.71 3.62 19.40
N LEU A 53 1.15 3.10 18.33
CA LEU A 53 1.33 1.72 17.90
C LEU A 53 2.63 1.51 17.11
N LEU A 54 3.00 2.50 16.30
CA LEU A 54 4.10 2.38 15.35
C LEU A 54 5.40 2.97 15.90
N ASN A 55 6.52 2.32 15.60
CA ASN A 55 7.82 2.92 15.79
C ASN A 55 8.11 3.94 14.66
N GLU A 56 9.24 4.63 14.73
CA GLU A 56 9.60 5.69 13.79
C GLU A 56 9.69 5.20 12.34
N GLU A 57 10.33 4.05 12.07
CA GLU A 57 10.47 3.53 10.71
C GLU A 57 9.13 3.05 10.15
N GLU A 58 8.32 2.40 10.97
CA GLU A 58 6.95 1.99 10.61
C GLU A 58 6.07 3.21 10.29
N LEU A 59 6.22 4.30 11.08
CA LEU A 59 5.51 5.55 10.84
C LEU A 59 5.96 6.23 9.54
N GLN A 60 7.27 6.18 9.21
CA GLN A 60 7.77 6.65 7.91
C GLN A 60 7.09 5.94 6.75
N SER A 61 6.90 4.62 6.84
CA SER A 61 6.20 3.85 5.79
C SER A 61 4.77 4.34 5.59
N VAL A 62 4.03 4.59 6.68
CA VAL A 62 2.65 5.08 6.60
C VAL A 62 2.59 6.51 6.07
N ILE A 63 3.45 7.40 6.54
CA ILE A 63 3.52 8.79 6.05
C ILE A 63 3.80 8.81 4.55
N ALA A 64 4.76 8.03 4.08
CA ALA A 64 5.10 7.97 2.66
C ALA A 64 3.97 7.35 1.81
N HIS A 65 3.22 6.38 2.35
CA HIS A 65 2.02 5.82 1.73
C HIS A 65 0.94 6.89 1.52
N GLU A 66 0.64 7.70 2.54
CA GLU A 66 -0.35 8.79 2.43
C GLU A 66 0.12 9.89 1.46
N ILE A 67 1.41 10.19 1.45
CA ILE A 67 2.02 11.10 0.49
C ILE A 67 1.84 10.60 -0.95
N ALA A 68 1.96 9.30 -1.20
CA ALA A 68 1.75 8.72 -2.52
C ALA A 68 0.31 8.94 -3.02
N HIS A 69 -0.69 8.83 -2.15
CA HIS A 69 -2.08 9.11 -2.51
C HIS A 69 -2.26 10.52 -3.06
N PHE A 70 -1.55 11.50 -2.51
CA PHE A 70 -1.55 12.88 -3.01
C PHE A 70 -0.85 13.00 -4.37
N TYR A 71 0.41 12.57 -4.47
CA TYR A 71 1.21 12.76 -5.67
C TYR A 71 0.69 11.98 -6.88
N TYR A 72 0.11 10.81 -6.68
CA TYR A 72 -0.54 10.02 -7.74
C TYR A 72 -2.00 10.41 -7.97
N GLN A 73 -2.51 11.38 -7.19
CA GLN A 73 -3.88 11.89 -7.32
C GLN A 73 -4.95 10.77 -7.24
N HIS A 74 -4.75 9.82 -6.35
CA HIS A 74 -5.65 8.67 -6.19
C HIS A 74 -7.10 9.09 -5.85
N ALA A 75 -7.28 10.27 -5.22
CA ALA A 75 -8.59 10.83 -4.93
C ALA A 75 -9.40 11.22 -6.19
N LEU A 76 -8.74 11.38 -7.35
CA LEU A 76 -9.42 11.65 -8.63
C LEU A 76 -9.96 10.39 -9.30
N TYR A 77 -9.62 9.21 -8.81
CA TYR A 77 -10.14 7.96 -9.36
C TYR A 77 -11.64 7.86 -9.11
N PRO A 78 -12.43 7.47 -10.12
CA PRO A 78 -13.85 7.30 -9.94
C PRO A 78 -14.16 6.30 -8.83
N ASN A 79 -15.13 6.63 -7.98
CA ASN A 79 -15.54 5.76 -6.90
C ASN A 79 -16.48 4.65 -7.44
N ALA A 80 -16.35 3.43 -6.92
CA ALA A 80 -17.21 2.31 -7.26
C ALA A 80 -18.71 2.58 -7.02
N ASN A 81 -19.04 3.51 -6.12
CA ASN A 81 -20.41 3.95 -5.86
C ASN A 81 -20.99 4.88 -6.95
N SER A 82 -20.17 5.34 -7.90
CA SER A 82 -20.61 6.26 -8.97
C SER A 82 -21.40 5.56 -10.07
N THR A 83 -21.45 4.24 -10.10
CA THR A 83 -22.12 3.43 -11.11
C THR A 83 -22.93 2.29 -10.49
N LYS A 84 -23.94 1.78 -11.24
CA LYS A 84 -24.69 0.58 -10.90
C LYS A 84 -24.30 -0.63 -11.77
N ASN A 85 -23.40 -0.44 -12.72
CA ASN A 85 -22.92 -1.51 -13.58
C ASN A 85 -21.91 -2.37 -12.82
N ARG A 86 -22.22 -3.67 -12.64
CA ARG A 86 -21.38 -4.62 -11.91
C ARG A 86 -19.95 -4.71 -12.45
N VAL A 87 -19.78 -4.76 -13.77
CA VAL A 87 -18.46 -4.85 -14.41
C VAL A 87 -17.66 -3.58 -14.16
N GLU A 88 -18.31 -2.42 -14.27
CA GLU A 88 -17.69 -1.13 -14.00
C GLU A 88 -17.30 -0.99 -12.52
N ILE A 89 -18.18 -1.41 -11.59
CA ILE A 89 -17.87 -1.45 -10.15
C ILE A 89 -16.59 -2.27 -9.90
N LEU A 90 -16.49 -3.47 -10.46
CA LEU A 90 -15.33 -4.33 -10.28
C LEU A 90 -14.05 -3.73 -10.87
N ASN A 91 -14.14 -3.06 -12.02
CA ASN A 91 -13.00 -2.33 -12.59
C ASN A 91 -12.56 -1.17 -11.68
N LEU A 92 -13.49 -0.38 -11.16
CA LEU A 92 -13.18 0.72 -10.24
C LEU A 92 -12.57 0.23 -8.92
N LEU A 93 -13.02 -0.91 -8.40
CA LEU A 93 -12.41 -1.56 -7.24
C LEU A 93 -10.98 -2.02 -7.53
N ASN A 94 -10.68 -2.45 -8.76
CA ASN A 94 -9.31 -2.78 -9.13
C ASN A 94 -8.40 -1.55 -9.19
N PHE A 95 -8.90 -0.42 -9.69
CA PHE A 95 -8.16 0.84 -9.62
C PHE A 95 -7.81 1.19 -8.18
N SER A 96 -8.79 1.11 -7.27
CA SER A 96 -8.54 1.37 -5.85
C SER A 96 -7.48 0.43 -5.27
N ARG A 97 -7.53 -0.86 -5.62
CA ARG A 97 -6.54 -1.84 -5.15
C ARG A 97 -5.14 -1.58 -5.71
N ALA A 98 -5.05 -1.21 -6.98
CA ALA A 98 -3.79 -0.84 -7.60
C ALA A 98 -3.20 0.43 -6.96
N ALA A 99 -4.05 1.41 -6.64
CA ALA A 99 -3.67 2.62 -5.92
C ALA A 99 -3.04 2.30 -4.56
N GLU A 100 -3.64 1.37 -3.78
CA GLU A 100 -3.08 0.93 -2.51
C GLU A 100 -1.69 0.28 -2.67
N ILE A 101 -1.53 -0.58 -3.69
CA ILE A 101 -0.25 -1.25 -3.95
C ILE A 101 0.83 -0.26 -4.37
N SER A 102 0.49 0.75 -5.17
CA SER A 102 1.44 1.79 -5.54
C SER A 102 1.83 2.66 -4.35
N ALA A 103 0.86 3.01 -3.50
CA ALA A 103 1.11 3.73 -2.28
C ALA A 103 2.00 2.93 -1.32
N ASP A 104 1.81 1.62 -1.22
CA ASP A 104 2.69 0.73 -0.43
C ASP A 104 4.14 0.72 -0.93
N ARG A 105 4.35 0.69 -2.26
CA ARG A 105 5.71 0.78 -2.84
C ARG A 105 6.41 2.07 -2.42
N ILE A 106 5.70 3.20 -2.48
CA ILE A 106 6.24 4.48 -2.04
C ILE A 106 6.43 4.51 -0.52
N GLY A 107 5.52 3.91 0.25
CA GLY A 107 5.68 3.69 1.69
C GLY A 107 6.98 2.95 2.01
N PHE A 108 7.25 1.88 1.30
CA PHE A 108 8.48 1.10 1.43
C PHE A 108 9.73 1.90 1.01
N ILE A 109 9.69 2.63 -0.11
CA ILE A 109 10.79 3.50 -0.53
C ILE A 109 11.03 4.59 0.52
N GLY A 110 9.97 5.20 1.03
CA GLY A 110 10.05 6.30 1.99
C GLY A 110 10.60 5.91 3.36
N CYS A 111 10.37 4.67 3.83
CA CYS A 111 11.00 4.18 5.07
C CYS A 111 12.34 3.47 4.82
N GLY A 112 12.59 2.95 3.62
CA GLY A 112 13.82 2.24 3.25
C GLY A 112 13.98 0.85 3.87
N SER A 113 12.91 0.29 4.45
CA SER A 113 12.95 -1.00 5.15
C SER A 113 11.70 -1.83 4.82
N LEU A 114 11.93 -2.98 4.13
CA LEU A 114 10.84 -3.92 3.85
C LEU A 114 10.23 -4.43 5.15
N GLU A 115 11.06 -4.77 6.13
CA GLU A 115 10.60 -5.28 7.42
C GLU A 115 9.70 -4.26 8.14
N ALA A 116 10.11 -2.99 8.19
CA ALA A 116 9.32 -1.92 8.81
C ALA A 116 7.97 -1.74 8.11
N SER A 117 7.94 -1.76 6.76
CA SER A 117 6.69 -1.66 6.00
C SER A 117 5.74 -2.84 6.27
N LEU A 118 6.26 -4.07 6.29
CA LEU A 118 5.45 -5.25 6.57
C LEU A 118 4.94 -5.27 8.02
N ARG A 119 5.76 -4.83 8.98
CA ARG A 119 5.36 -4.72 10.40
C ARG A 119 4.31 -3.63 10.60
N ALA A 120 4.45 -2.46 9.94
CA ALA A 120 3.44 -1.42 9.96
C ALA A 120 2.09 -1.94 9.48
N MET A 121 2.05 -2.61 8.32
CA MET A 121 0.84 -3.22 7.79
C MET A 121 0.21 -4.22 8.76
N LEU A 122 1.02 -5.08 9.37
CA LEU A 122 0.53 -6.08 10.32
C LEU A 122 -0.04 -5.44 11.58
N LYS A 123 0.64 -4.43 12.14
CA LYS A 123 0.20 -3.68 13.32
C LYS A 123 -1.10 -2.91 13.04
N ILE A 124 -1.19 -2.24 11.90
CA ILE A 124 -2.39 -1.48 11.51
C ILE A 124 -3.59 -2.42 11.33
N THR A 125 -3.39 -3.56 10.67
CA THR A 125 -4.46 -4.53 10.41
C THR A 125 -4.94 -5.24 11.67
N SER A 126 -4.03 -5.59 12.59
CA SER A 126 -4.35 -6.32 13.82
C SER A 126 -4.72 -5.41 15.01
N GLY A 127 -4.28 -4.16 14.99
CA GLY A 127 -4.37 -3.26 16.16
C GLY A 127 -3.45 -3.65 17.32
N LEU A 128 -2.55 -4.62 17.12
CA LEU A 128 -1.68 -5.15 18.17
C LEU A 128 -0.29 -4.53 18.13
N ASP A 129 0.27 -4.30 19.29
CA ASP A 129 1.63 -3.82 19.47
C ASP A 129 2.67 -4.94 19.40
N GLU A 130 3.94 -4.58 19.41
CA GLU A 130 5.07 -5.48 19.31
C GLU A 130 5.15 -6.54 20.41
N LYS A 131 4.54 -6.31 21.57
CA LYS A 131 4.50 -7.29 22.67
C LYS A 131 3.67 -8.52 22.31
N HIS A 132 2.68 -8.34 21.45
CA HIS A 132 1.74 -9.37 21.03
C HIS A 132 2.04 -9.92 19.64
N LEU A 133 2.81 -9.21 18.81
CA LEU A 133 3.15 -9.60 17.45
C LEU A 133 4.59 -10.12 17.38
N LYS A 134 4.72 -11.43 17.20
CA LYS A 134 6.00 -12.06 16.85
C LYS A 134 6.07 -12.18 15.33
N PHE A 135 6.53 -11.10 14.67
CA PHE A 135 6.72 -11.15 13.24
C PHE A 135 7.93 -12.01 12.90
N ASN A 136 7.70 -13.10 12.17
CA ASN A 136 8.73 -13.93 11.57
C ASN A 136 8.45 -14.04 10.08
N PHE A 137 9.38 -13.49 9.29
CA PHE A 137 9.24 -13.42 7.84
C PHE A 137 9.10 -14.79 7.17
N SER A 138 9.84 -15.80 7.65
CA SER A 138 9.76 -17.16 7.11
C SER A 138 8.38 -17.78 7.37
N THR A 139 7.91 -17.71 8.61
CA THR A 139 6.56 -18.20 8.98
C THR A 139 5.47 -17.49 8.18
N TYR A 140 5.65 -16.20 7.94
CA TYR A 140 4.72 -15.43 7.13
C TYR A 140 4.70 -15.90 5.66
N LEU A 141 5.85 -16.17 5.06
CA LEU A 141 5.93 -16.72 3.71
C LEU A 141 5.25 -18.10 3.60
N ASP A 142 5.36 -18.92 4.63
CA ASP A 142 4.70 -20.23 4.68
C ASP A 142 3.17 -20.06 4.75
N GLN A 143 2.67 -19.14 5.57
CA GLN A 143 1.25 -18.78 5.61
C GLN A 143 0.73 -18.28 4.26
N LEU A 144 1.51 -17.46 3.53
CA LEU A 144 1.13 -17.02 2.19
C LEU A 144 1.01 -18.18 1.20
N ARG A 145 1.83 -19.23 1.34
CA ARG A 145 1.73 -20.44 0.50
C ARG A 145 0.46 -21.23 0.80
N GLU A 146 0.14 -21.42 2.07
CA GLU A 146 -1.08 -22.11 2.50
C GLU A 146 -2.35 -21.38 2.06
N LEU A 147 -2.37 -20.05 2.16
CA LEU A 147 -3.53 -19.22 1.78
C LEU A 147 -3.80 -19.20 0.26
N LYS A 148 -2.81 -19.50 -0.59
CA LYS A 148 -3.02 -19.65 -2.04
C LYS A 148 -3.94 -20.83 -2.38
N GLU A 149 -4.08 -21.79 -1.50
CA GLU A 149 -4.94 -22.97 -1.65
C GLU A 149 -6.39 -22.71 -1.20
N ILE A 150 -6.63 -21.61 -0.47
CA ILE A 150 -7.98 -21.23 -0.03
C ILE A 150 -8.66 -20.48 -1.16
N LYS A 151 -9.73 -21.05 -1.72
CA LYS A 151 -10.58 -20.40 -2.72
C LYS A 151 -11.12 -19.08 -2.19
N GLY A 152 -11.04 -18.04 -3.01
CA GLY A 152 -11.34 -16.65 -2.64
C GLY A 152 -12.69 -16.48 -1.92
N ASP A 153 -12.64 -15.72 -0.82
CA ASP A 153 -13.83 -15.29 -0.11
C ASP A 153 -14.59 -14.25 -0.95
N GLN A 154 -15.85 -14.54 -1.28
CA GLN A 154 -16.72 -13.64 -2.03
C GLN A 154 -16.88 -12.26 -1.37
N ASN A 155 -16.71 -12.17 -0.04
CA ASN A 155 -16.75 -10.89 0.68
C ASN A 155 -15.58 -9.96 0.34
N LEU A 156 -14.43 -10.50 -0.06
CA LEU A 156 -13.26 -9.72 -0.49
C LEU A 156 -13.46 -9.11 -1.88
N MET A 157 -14.38 -9.61 -2.67
CA MET A 157 -14.66 -9.15 -4.03
C MET A 157 -15.07 -7.68 -4.09
N TYR A 158 -15.82 -7.20 -3.10
CA TYR A 158 -16.32 -5.83 -3.01
C TYR A 158 -15.47 -4.93 -2.10
N SER A 159 -14.34 -5.39 -1.60
CA SER A 159 -13.43 -4.56 -0.81
C SER A 159 -12.67 -3.57 -1.70
N THR A 160 -12.62 -2.32 -1.28
CA THR A 160 -11.81 -1.27 -1.92
C THR A 160 -10.31 -1.47 -1.68
N HIS A 161 -9.96 -2.14 -0.57
CA HIS A 161 -8.58 -2.46 -0.25
C HIS A 161 -8.27 -3.91 -0.65
N PRO A 162 -7.10 -4.20 -1.25
CA PRO A 162 -6.64 -5.57 -1.41
C PRO A 162 -6.53 -6.23 -0.03
N ASN A 163 -6.69 -7.56 0.00
CA ASN A 163 -6.32 -8.31 1.18
C ASN A 163 -4.88 -7.92 1.59
N PHE A 164 -4.67 -7.63 2.87
CA PHE A 164 -3.37 -7.16 3.36
C PHE A 164 -2.24 -8.15 3.02
N LEU A 165 -2.53 -9.45 2.93
CA LEU A 165 -1.58 -10.48 2.51
C LEU A 165 -1.14 -10.30 1.06
N ASN A 166 -2.05 -9.90 0.15
CA ASN A 166 -1.71 -9.59 -1.23
C ASN A 166 -0.84 -8.32 -1.32
N ARG A 167 -1.12 -7.30 -0.50
CA ARG A 167 -0.31 -6.08 -0.40
C ARG A 167 1.11 -6.40 0.07
N MET A 168 1.25 -7.18 1.15
CA MET A 168 2.55 -7.62 1.65
C MET A 168 3.31 -8.46 0.60
N GLN A 169 2.64 -9.37 -0.10
CA GLN A 169 3.25 -10.15 -1.19
C GLN A 169 3.73 -9.26 -2.34
N ALA A 170 2.95 -8.24 -2.70
CA ALA A 170 3.33 -7.27 -3.72
C ALA A 170 4.60 -6.50 -3.35
N LEU A 171 4.75 -6.08 -2.08
CA LEU A 171 5.97 -5.44 -1.59
C LEU A 171 7.18 -6.38 -1.62
N ILE A 172 6.99 -7.66 -1.29
CA ILE A 172 8.07 -8.66 -1.36
C ILE A 172 8.54 -8.83 -2.81
N TRP A 173 7.61 -8.94 -3.77
CA TRP A 173 8.01 -9.02 -5.18
C TRP A 173 8.70 -7.75 -5.67
N PHE A 174 8.20 -6.59 -5.26
CA PHE A 174 8.85 -5.31 -5.59
C PHE A 174 10.26 -5.21 -5.01
N SER A 175 10.49 -5.65 -3.77
CA SER A 175 11.83 -5.67 -3.15
C SER A 175 12.84 -6.57 -3.88
N MET A 176 12.35 -7.50 -4.71
CA MET A 176 13.17 -8.39 -5.54
C MET A 176 13.34 -7.87 -6.97
N SER A 177 12.81 -6.69 -7.30
CA SER A 177 12.88 -6.12 -8.64
C SER A 177 14.22 -5.44 -8.94
N ASN A 178 14.52 -5.28 -10.23
CA ASN A 178 15.65 -4.46 -10.66
C ASN A 178 15.46 -3.01 -10.22
N GLU A 179 14.26 -2.45 -10.38
CA GLU A 179 13.94 -1.06 -10.04
C GLU A 179 14.19 -0.74 -8.58
N TYR A 180 13.85 -1.65 -7.67
CA TYR A 180 14.19 -1.49 -6.26
C TYR A 180 15.69 -1.48 -6.03
N ASN A 181 16.40 -2.44 -6.63
CA ASN A 181 17.85 -2.56 -6.47
C ASN A 181 18.60 -1.36 -7.06
N ASP A 182 18.14 -0.84 -8.20
CA ASP A 182 18.71 0.35 -8.85
C ASP A 182 18.42 1.61 -8.02
N HIS A 183 17.19 1.74 -7.48
CA HIS A 183 16.82 2.90 -6.65
C HIS A 183 17.68 3.02 -5.38
N PHE A 184 17.95 1.90 -4.72
CA PHE A 184 18.75 1.86 -3.49
C PHE A 184 20.23 1.59 -3.71
N ASP A 185 20.69 1.54 -4.98
CA ASP A 185 22.09 1.25 -5.35
C ASP A 185 22.68 0.04 -4.58
N THR A 186 21.88 -1.04 -4.52
CA THR A 186 22.30 -2.24 -3.75
C THR A 186 23.45 -2.99 -4.39
N GLY A 187 23.81 -2.67 -5.63
CA GLY A 187 24.78 -3.40 -6.44
C GLY A 187 24.35 -4.81 -6.82
N LYS A 188 23.10 -5.19 -6.56
CA LYS A 188 22.54 -6.51 -6.86
C LYS A 188 21.62 -6.43 -8.07
N LYS A 189 21.64 -7.49 -8.87
CA LYS A 189 20.63 -7.67 -9.92
C LYS A 189 19.35 -8.20 -9.29
N GLY A 190 18.22 -7.60 -9.62
CA GLY A 190 16.92 -8.08 -9.19
C GLY A 190 16.57 -9.43 -9.82
N THR A 191 15.69 -10.18 -9.16
CA THR A 191 15.12 -11.43 -9.68
C THR A 191 14.09 -11.18 -10.76
N PHE A 192 13.41 -10.03 -10.69
CA PHE A 192 12.33 -9.65 -11.58
C PHE A 192 12.60 -8.26 -12.19
N ASP A 193 12.12 -8.04 -13.42
CA ASP A 193 11.86 -6.70 -13.92
C ASP A 193 10.50 -6.20 -13.40
N LEU A 194 10.26 -4.88 -13.46
CA LEU A 194 9.04 -4.26 -12.95
C LEU A 194 7.80 -4.82 -13.65
N LYS A 195 7.88 -5.05 -14.95
CA LYS A 195 6.78 -5.63 -15.71
C LYS A 195 6.36 -6.99 -15.18
N THR A 196 7.32 -7.85 -14.86
CA THR A 196 7.04 -9.18 -14.27
C THR A 196 6.38 -9.03 -12.89
N VAL A 197 6.82 -8.06 -12.08
CA VAL A 197 6.19 -7.76 -10.78
C VAL A 197 4.74 -7.30 -10.99
N ASP A 198 4.51 -6.39 -11.92
CA ASP A 198 3.17 -5.86 -12.22
C ASP A 198 2.22 -6.93 -12.77
N ASP A 199 2.70 -7.80 -13.66
CA ASP A 199 1.92 -8.94 -14.15
C ASP A 199 1.53 -9.91 -13.03
N LYS A 200 2.44 -10.20 -12.07
CA LYS A 200 2.14 -11.02 -10.89
C LYS A 200 1.10 -10.39 -9.97
N ILE A 201 1.21 -9.09 -9.74
CA ILE A 201 0.25 -8.33 -8.94
C ILE A 201 -1.12 -8.32 -9.61
N TYR A 202 -1.17 -8.03 -10.91
CA TYR A 202 -2.40 -8.07 -11.70
C TYR A 202 -3.10 -9.42 -11.59
N ASP A 203 -2.37 -10.52 -11.76
CA ASP A 203 -2.92 -11.86 -11.63
C ASP A 203 -3.43 -12.16 -10.20
N SER A 204 -2.81 -11.61 -9.18
CA SER A 204 -3.27 -11.77 -7.79
C SER A 204 -4.56 -10.99 -7.52
N ILE A 205 -4.68 -9.78 -8.05
CA ILE A 205 -5.90 -8.95 -7.96
C ILE A 205 -7.03 -9.60 -8.76
N LYS A 206 -6.75 -10.10 -9.96
CA LYS A 206 -7.74 -10.76 -10.82
C LYS A 206 -8.34 -12.00 -10.18
N LYS A 207 -7.53 -12.83 -9.53
CA LYS A 207 -8.00 -14.03 -8.82
C LYS A 207 -9.00 -13.74 -7.71
N VAL A 208 -8.91 -12.60 -7.07
CA VAL A 208 -9.87 -12.18 -6.02
C VAL A 208 -11.25 -11.88 -6.60
N ILE A 209 -11.34 -11.50 -7.88
CA ILE A 209 -12.60 -11.06 -8.51
C ILE A 209 -13.26 -12.18 -9.32
N GLY A 210 -12.55 -13.27 -9.57
CA GLY A 210 -13.00 -14.39 -10.41
C GLY A 210 -12.84 -14.14 -11.90
N ASP A 211 -12.98 -15.22 -12.70
CA ASP A 211 -12.73 -15.21 -14.15
C ASP A 211 -13.84 -14.52 -14.96
N GLU A 212 -14.91 -14.04 -14.32
CA GLU A 212 -16.09 -13.47 -14.99
C GLU A 212 -15.88 -12.04 -15.52
N VAL A 213 -14.77 -11.39 -15.18
CA VAL A 213 -14.48 -10.03 -15.63
C VAL A 213 -13.24 -10.05 -16.52
N GLU A 214 -13.42 -9.91 -17.83
CA GLU A 214 -12.32 -9.61 -18.74
C GLU A 214 -11.77 -8.21 -18.44
N TYR A 215 -10.53 -8.17 -17.94
CA TYR A 215 -9.84 -6.90 -17.73
C TYR A 215 -9.32 -6.39 -19.06
N SER A 216 -9.96 -5.37 -19.59
CA SER A 216 -9.54 -4.71 -20.82
C SER A 216 -8.31 -3.81 -20.65
N ASN A 217 -7.79 -3.61 -19.43
CA ASN A 217 -6.79 -2.56 -19.21
C ASN A 217 -5.67 -2.96 -18.24
N LYS A 218 -4.64 -3.65 -18.77
CA LYS A 218 -3.37 -3.91 -18.05
C LYS A 218 -2.61 -2.62 -17.67
N GLU A 219 -2.94 -1.47 -18.29
CA GLU A 219 -2.32 -0.18 -17.99
C GLU A 219 -2.64 0.33 -16.57
N VAL A 220 -3.69 -0.17 -15.94
CA VAL A 220 -4.06 0.21 -14.57
C VAL A 220 -2.97 -0.12 -13.57
N VAL A 221 -2.40 -1.34 -13.67
CA VAL A 221 -1.37 -1.81 -12.74
C VAL A 221 -0.01 -1.17 -13.03
N SER A 222 0.28 -0.85 -14.30
CA SER A 222 1.55 -0.22 -14.67
C SER A 222 1.64 1.27 -14.31
N ARG A 223 0.49 1.93 -14.07
CA ARG A 223 0.43 3.33 -13.63
C ARG A 223 0.26 3.48 -12.11
N ALA A 224 -0.03 2.40 -11.43
CA ALA A 224 -0.11 2.32 -9.96
C ALA A 224 1.27 1.87 -9.38
#